data_fb454e1d3e9347383424320f92586188
#
_entry.id   fb454e1d3e9347383424320f92586188
#
_cell.length_a   1.000
_cell.length_b   1.000
_cell.length_c   1.000
_cell.angle_alpha   90.00
_cell.angle_beta   90.00
_cell.angle_gamma   90.00
#
_symmetry.space_group_name_H-M   'P 1'
#
loop_
_entity.id
_entity.type
_entity.pdbx_description
1 polymer ?
#
loop_
_entity_poly.entity_id
_entity_poly.type
_entity_poly.pdbx_seq_one_letter_code
_entity_poly.pdbx_strand_id
1 'polypeptide(L)'
;LTMALVFQNTGEGDRAEEYYQKAIKLDPTSSRARNNYAVYLYSDRRYEEAVKQLELVVTDTLYDKRPAAYVNLGRSYMQLENLVKAEDAFRRAYLMNKRNVSLRYQLAEVYYQMGDYPKSQQYYDAYRNEVEQQPAAALWLGIRLADKFDNRDSLSSFSLALKNLYPTSKEYLLYKDAYGNSK
;
A
#
# COMPACT_ATOMS: atom_id res chain seq x y z
N LEU A 1 -2.23 16.06 -19.56
CA LEU A 1 -2.04 14.84 -18.74
C LEU A 1 -1.23 13.76 -19.51
N THR A 2 -1.54 13.45 -20.77
CA THR A 2 -0.83 12.42 -21.56
C THR A 2 0.68 12.67 -21.60
N MET A 3 1.11 13.93 -21.85
CA MET A 3 2.53 14.28 -21.87
C MET A 3 3.21 14.07 -20.52
N ALA A 4 2.54 14.37 -19.41
CA ALA A 4 3.06 14.09 -18.07
C ALA A 4 3.39 12.60 -17.88
N LEU A 5 2.48 11.72 -18.29
CA LEU A 5 2.68 10.26 -18.22
C LEU A 5 3.82 9.78 -19.13
N VAL A 6 3.99 10.40 -20.32
CA VAL A 6 5.11 10.07 -21.21
C VAL A 6 6.43 10.43 -20.52
N PHE A 7 6.58 11.65 -20.01
CA PHE A 7 7.81 12.09 -19.36
C PHE A 7 8.09 11.31 -18.07
N GLN A 8 7.07 10.94 -17.31
CA GLN A 8 7.24 10.06 -16.15
C GLN A 8 7.81 8.70 -16.57
N ASN A 9 7.31 8.11 -17.66
CA ASN A 9 7.78 6.80 -18.13
C ASN A 9 9.18 6.85 -18.77
N THR A 10 9.61 8.01 -19.32
CA THR A 10 10.95 8.20 -19.86
C THR A 10 11.97 8.65 -18.80
N GLY A 11 11.54 8.85 -17.55
CA GLY A 11 12.42 9.25 -16.45
C GLY A 11 12.72 10.76 -16.42
N GLU A 12 12.01 11.57 -17.21
CA GLU A 12 12.15 13.03 -17.27
C GLU A 12 11.27 13.70 -16.19
N GLY A 13 11.64 13.50 -14.92
CA GLY A 13 10.82 13.87 -13.76
C GLY A 13 10.38 15.33 -13.71
N ASP A 14 11.29 16.27 -13.94
CA ASP A 14 10.99 17.71 -13.91
C ASP A 14 9.93 18.08 -14.97
N ARG A 15 10.05 17.50 -16.16
CA ARG A 15 9.07 17.71 -17.24
C ARG A 15 7.73 17.03 -16.92
N ALA A 16 7.78 15.85 -16.34
CA ALA A 16 6.55 15.16 -15.91
C ALA A 16 5.78 16.04 -14.92
N GLU A 17 6.45 16.60 -13.92
CA GLU A 17 5.84 17.47 -12.91
C GLU A 17 5.26 18.74 -13.52
N GLU A 18 6.01 19.43 -14.40
CA GLU A 18 5.53 20.62 -15.12
C GLU A 18 4.21 20.32 -15.84
N TYR A 19 4.14 19.18 -16.55
CA TYR A 19 2.95 18.80 -17.30
C TYR A 19 1.78 18.32 -16.40
N TYR A 20 2.04 17.74 -15.23
CA TYR A 20 1.00 17.48 -14.23
C TYR A 20 0.40 18.78 -13.69
N GLN A 21 1.24 19.73 -13.28
CA GLN A 21 0.82 21.02 -12.79
C GLN A 21 0.05 21.82 -13.86
N LYS A 22 0.52 21.80 -15.10
CA LYS A 22 -0.17 22.41 -16.24
C LYS A 22 -1.54 21.77 -16.49
N ALA A 23 -1.65 20.44 -16.40
CA ALA A 23 -2.93 19.76 -16.55
C ALA A 23 -3.93 20.18 -15.46
N ILE A 24 -3.49 20.25 -14.20
CA ILE A 24 -4.32 20.70 -13.07
C ILE A 24 -4.68 22.19 -13.20
N LYS A 25 -3.78 23.02 -13.71
CA LYS A 25 -4.05 24.46 -13.96
C LYS A 25 -5.11 24.65 -15.05
N LEU A 26 -5.10 23.83 -16.09
CA LEU A 26 -6.07 23.87 -17.18
C LEU A 26 -7.46 23.32 -16.77
N ASP A 27 -7.49 22.32 -15.90
CA ASP A 27 -8.70 21.76 -15.32
C ASP A 27 -8.50 21.49 -13.82
N PRO A 28 -8.79 22.50 -12.98
CA PRO A 28 -8.59 22.38 -11.53
C PRO A 28 -9.51 21.34 -10.86
N THR A 29 -10.56 20.89 -11.53
CA THR A 29 -11.52 19.90 -11.03
C THR A 29 -11.17 18.47 -11.43
N SER A 30 -10.14 18.27 -12.28
CA SER A 30 -9.78 16.97 -12.80
C SER A 30 -9.24 16.03 -11.72
N SER A 31 -10.10 15.22 -11.13
CA SER A 31 -9.71 14.15 -10.18
C SER A 31 -8.71 13.18 -10.80
N ARG A 32 -8.83 12.91 -12.11
CA ARG A 32 -7.88 12.06 -12.84
C ARG A 32 -6.47 12.66 -12.89
N ALA A 33 -6.36 13.97 -13.18
CA ALA A 33 -5.05 14.63 -13.23
C ALA A 33 -4.39 14.66 -11.85
N ARG A 34 -5.16 15.03 -10.81
CA ARG A 34 -4.68 15.05 -9.43
C ARG A 34 -4.28 13.67 -8.91
N ASN A 35 -5.07 12.62 -9.19
CA ASN A 35 -4.71 11.28 -8.77
C ASN A 35 -3.41 10.79 -9.41
N ASN A 36 -3.21 11.04 -10.71
CA ASN A 36 -1.98 10.64 -11.39
C ASN A 36 -0.77 11.45 -10.87
N TYR A 37 -0.95 12.74 -10.63
CA TYR A 37 0.09 13.57 -10.03
C TYR A 37 0.45 13.09 -8.62
N ALA A 38 -0.54 12.70 -7.82
CA ALA A 38 -0.29 12.15 -6.50
C ALA A 38 0.49 10.83 -6.53
N VAL A 39 0.21 9.96 -7.51
CA VAL A 39 0.98 8.72 -7.72
C VAL A 39 2.43 9.04 -8.09
N TYR A 40 2.67 10.05 -8.94
CA TYR A 40 4.00 10.54 -9.26
C TYR A 40 4.72 11.04 -8.00
N LEU A 41 4.08 11.93 -7.23
CA LEU A 41 4.62 12.47 -5.98
C LEU A 41 4.94 11.36 -4.96
N TYR A 42 4.08 10.35 -4.86
CA TYR A 42 4.33 9.18 -4.00
C TYR A 42 5.60 8.43 -4.44
N SER A 43 5.79 8.22 -5.74
CA SER A 43 7.00 7.55 -6.26
C SER A 43 8.28 8.35 -6.00
N ASP A 44 8.16 9.67 -5.96
CA ASP A 44 9.23 10.62 -5.61
C ASP A 44 9.36 10.85 -4.08
N ARG A 45 8.67 10.06 -3.25
CA ARG A 45 8.66 10.13 -1.77
C ARG A 45 8.13 11.45 -1.18
N ARG A 46 7.43 12.24 -1.96
CA ARG A 46 6.78 13.50 -1.56
C ARG A 46 5.37 13.22 -1.04
N TYR A 47 5.30 12.49 0.08
CA TYR A 47 4.06 11.90 0.57
C TYR A 47 3.04 12.93 1.05
N GLU A 48 3.46 14.03 1.67
CA GLU A 48 2.57 15.11 2.12
C GLU A 48 1.90 15.81 0.94
N GLU A 49 2.64 16.01 -0.16
CA GLU A 49 2.08 16.62 -1.36
C GLU A 49 1.14 15.65 -2.08
N ALA A 50 1.46 14.35 -2.10
CA ALA A 50 0.56 13.32 -2.60
C ALA A 50 -0.76 13.31 -1.81
N VAL A 51 -0.70 13.37 -0.49
CA VAL A 51 -1.89 13.46 0.39
C VAL A 51 -2.74 14.67 0.03
N LYS A 52 -2.15 15.87 -0.12
CA LYS A 52 -2.89 17.10 -0.49
C LYS A 52 -3.68 16.94 -1.79
N GLN A 53 -3.09 16.28 -2.81
CA GLN A 53 -3.81 16.04 -4.06
C GLN A 53 -4.93 14.99 -3.86
N LEU A 54 -4.64 13.91 -3.14
CA LEU A 54 -5.59 12.81 -2.95
C LEU A 54 -6.78 13.19 -2.06
N GLU A 55 -6.58 14.02 -1.04
CA GLU A 55 -7.67 14.53 -0.22
C GLU A 55 -8.70 15.29 -1.06
N LEU A 56 -8.28 16.02 -2.10
CA LEU A 56 -9.18 16.66 -3.05
C LEU A 56 -9.90 15.63 -3.94
N VAL A 57 -9.15 14.62 -4.43
CA VAL A 57 -9.71 13.57 -5.30
C VAL A 57 -10.82 12.78 -4.61
N VAL A 58 -10.63 12.41 -3.34
CA VAL A 58 -11.60 11.56 -2.63
C VAL A 58 -12.90 12.28 -2.27
N THR A 59 -12.95 13.61 -2.41
CA THR A 59 -14.19 14.38 -2.28
C THR A 59 -15.10 14.29 -3.52
N ASP A 60 -14.52 13.99 -4.68
CA ASP A 60 -15.26 13.82 -5.92
C ASP A 60 -16.02 12.49 -5.92
N THR A 61 -17.32 12.56 -5.65
CA THR A 61 -18.19 11.37 -5.56
C THR A 61 -18.49 10.74 -6.92
N LEU A 62 -18.24 11.45 -8.01
CA LEU A 62 -18.48 10.99 -9.39
C LEU A 62 -17.23 10.36 -10.03
N TYR A 63 -16.08 10.46 -9.36
CA TYR A 63 -14.85 9.86 -9.88
C TYR A 63 -14.89 8.34 -9.76
N ASP A 64 -14.91 7.66 -10.90
CA ASP A 64 -15.01 6.19 -11.02
C ASP A 64 -13.90 5.44 -10.31
N LYS A 65 -12.67 6.02 -10.26
CA LYS A 65 -11.50 5.45 -9.58
C LYS A 65 -11.31 5.96 -8.15
N ARG A 66 -12.35 6.52 -7.55
CA ARG A 66 -12.33 6.98 -6.16
C ARG A 66 -11.87 5.89 -5.16
N PRO A 67 -12.27 4.60 -5.30
CA PRO A 67 -11.70 3.55 -4.43
C PRO A 67 -10.17 3.42 -4.54
N ALA A 68 -9.62 3.52 -5.75
CA ALA A 68 -8.17 3.50 -5.96
C ALA A 68 -7.48 4.73 -5.38
N ALA A 69 -8.11 5.91 -5.46
CA ALA A 69 -7.60 7.12 -4.83
C ALA A 69 -7.52 6.99 -3.29
N TYR A 70 -8.52 6.36 -2.66
CA TYR A 70 -8.46 6.04 -1.23
C TYR A 70 -7.33 5.06 -0.90
N VAL A 71 -7.03 4.09 -1.77
CA VAL A 71 -5.87 3.19 -1.59
C VAL A 71 -4.56 3.98 -1.62
N ASN A 72 -4.40 4.88 -2.60
CA ASN A 72 -3.22 5.71 -2.71
C ASN A 72 -3.07 6.64 -1.50
N LEU A 73 -4.19 7.21 -1.04
CA LEU A 73 -4.24 8.06 0.17
C LEU A 73 -3.81 7.26 1.42
N GLY A 74 -4.36 6.08 1.62
CA GLY A 74 -3.98 5.21 2.72
C GLY A 74 -2.50 4.85 2.72
N ARG A 75 -1.95 4.51 1.53
CA ARG A 75 -0.51 4.25 1.37
C ARG A 75 0.35 5.47 1.70
N SER A 76 -0.07 6.66 1.27
CA SER A 76 0.65 7.90 1.57
C SER A 76 0.65 8.19 3.07
N TYR A 77 -0.50 7.99 3.75
CA TYR A 77 -0.57 8.11 5.20
C TYR A 77 0.26 7.06 5.94
N MET A 78 0.37 5.83 5.41
CA MET A 78 1.27 4.81 5.98
C MET A 78 2.74 5.27 5.96
N GLN A 79 3.19 5.90 4.86
CA GLN A 79 4.55 6.43 4.77
C GLN A 79 4.80 7.61 5.72
N LEU A 80 3.74 8.34 6.07
CA LEU A 80 3.77 9.44 7.04
C LEU A 80 3.51 8.96 8.48
N GLU A 81 3.45 7.65 8.71
CA GLU A 81 3.15 7.03 10.00
C GLU A 81 1.80 7.47 10.61
N ASN A 82 0.92 8.07 9.80
CA ASN A 82 -0.42 8.43 10.24
C ASN A 82 -1.38 7.26 10.10
N LEU A 83 -1.21 6.28 10.98
CA LEU A 83 -1.90 4.98 10.90
C LEU A 83 -3.42 5.11 11.03
N VAL A 84 -3.92 6.07 11.80
CA VAL A 84 -5.36 6.30 11.96
C VAL A 84 -6.00 6.75 10.66
N LYS A 85 -5.38 7.72 9.96
CA LYS A 85 -5.87 8.18 8.65
C LYS A 85 -5.65 7.12 7.56
N ALA A 86 -4.58 6.33 7.64
CA ALA A 86 -4.34 5.22 6.73
C ALA A 86 -5.45 4.16 6.83
N GLU A 87 -5.81 3.78 8.06
CA GLU A 87 -6.91 2.83 8.34
C GLU A 87 -8.24 3.34 7.76
N ASP A 88 -8.63 4.59 8.07
CA ASP A 88 -9.88 5.16 7.54
C ASP A 88 -9.91 5.15 6.01
N ALA A 89 -8.81 5.53 5.36
CA ALA A 89 -8.71 5.53 3.90
C ALA A 89 -8.85 4.11 3.33
N PHE A 90 -8.12 3.13 3.85
CA PHE A 90 -8.24 1.74 3.37
C PHE A 90 -9.63 1.15 3.65
N ARG A 91 -10.23 1.45 4.80
CA ARG A 91 -11.57 1.00 5.15
C ARG A 91 -12.62 1.59 4.21
N ARG A 92 -12.52 2.87 3.85
CA ARG A 92 -13.40 3.49 2.83
C ARG A 92 -13.22 2.84 1.46
N ALA A 93 -11.99 2.61 1.03
CA ALA A 93 -11.71 1.88 -0.21
C ALA A 93 -12.32 0.47 -0.19
N TYR A 94 -12.18 -0.25 0.92
CA TYR A 94 -12.72 -1.60 1.10
C TYR A 94 -14.26 -1.64 1.06
N LEU A 95 -14.94 -0.68 1.70
CA LEU A 95 -16.39 -0.59 1.66
C LEU A 95 -16.92 -0.32 0.24
N MET A 96 -16.17 0.43 -0.58
CA MET A 96 -16.52 0.71 -1.98
C MET A 96 -16.21 -0.47 -2.91
N ASN A 97 -15.20 -1.27 -2.60
CA ASN A 97 -14.80 -2.42 -3.43
C ASN A 97 -14.36 -3.61 -2.58
N LYS A 98 -15.32 -4.33 -2.01
CA LYS A 98 -15.09 -5.51 -1.16
C LYS A 98 -14.42 -6.69 -1.91
N ARG A 99 -14.48 -6.69 -3.26
CA ARG A 99 -13.84 -7.72 -4.09
C ARG A 99 -12.33 -7.50 -4.26
N ASN A 100 -11.83 -6.33 -3.91
CA ASN A 100 -10.40 -6.07 -3.99
C ASN A 100 -9.66 -6.75 -2.83
N VAL A 101 -9.15 -7.94 -3.11
CA VAL A 101 -8.45 -8.79 -2.12
C VAL A 101 -7.23 -8.09 -1.52
N SER A 102 -6.51 -7.27 -2.32
CA SER A 102 -5.32 -6.57 -1.82
C SER A 102 -5.63 -5.57 -0.69
N LEU A 103 -6.86 -5.07 -0.59
CA LEU A 103 -7.27 -4.17 0.49
C LEU A 103 -7.29 -4.86 1.86
N ARG A 104 -7.58 -6.17 1.89
CA ARG A 104 -7.48 -6.94 3.15
C ARG A 104 -6.03 -7.00 3.63
N TYR A 105 -5.08 -7.19 2.72
CA TYR A 105 -3.66 -7.12 3.07
C TYR A 105 -3.26 -5.73 3.60
N GLN A 106 -3.70 -4.64 2.94
CA GLN A 106 -3.42 -3.28 3.42
C GLN A 106 -4.01 -3.03 4.82
N LEU A 107 -5.23 -3.49 5.08
CA LEU A 107 -5.85 -3.40 6.40
C LEU A 107 -5.12 -4.27 7.43
N ALA A 108 -4.68 -5.47 7.06
CA ALA A 108 -3.88 -6.32 7.94
C ALA A 108 -2.57 -5.63 8.35
N GLU A 109 -1.86 -5.04 7.38
CA GLU A 109 -0.59 -4.35 7.64
C GLU A 109 -0.78 -3.12 8.53
N VAL A 110 -1.80 -2.28 8.27
CA VAL A 110 -2.03 -1.09 9.11
C VAL A 110 -2.43 -1.47 10.52
N TYR A 111 -3.29 -2.48 10.71
CA TYR A 111 -3.64 -2.96 12.05
C TYR A 111 -2.44 -3.58 12.78
N TYR A 112 -1.55 -4.27 12.06
CA TYR A 112 -0.30 -4.76 12.65
C TYR A 112 0.55 -3.59 13.20
N GLN A 113 0.72 -2.54 12.42
CA GLN A 113 1.48 -1.35 12.83
C GLN A 113 0.81 -0.57 13.96
N MET A 114 -0.53 -0.59 14.03
CA MET A 114 -1.30 -0.02 15.16
C MET A 114 -1.21 -0.87 16.44
N GLY A 115 -0.66 -2.09 16.38
CA GLY A 115 -0.61 -3.03 17.50
C GLY A 115 -1.92 -3.80 17.72
N ASP A 116 -2.92 -3.64 16.87
CA ASP A 116 -4.18 -4.42 16.90
C ASP A 116 -3.97 -5.76 16.15
N TYR A 117 -3.14 -6.63 16.77
CA TYR A 117 -2.78 -7.92 16.17
C TYR A 117 -3.99 -8.84 15.90
N PRO A 118 -5.03 -8.89 16.75
CA PRO A 118 -6.21 -9.69 16.45
C PRO A 118 -6.93 -9.27 15.17
N LYS A 119 -7.14 -7.96 14.94
CA LYS A 119 -7.71 -7.48 13.68
C LYS A 119 -6.77 -7.70 12.50
N SER A 120 -5.47 -7.48 12.71
CA SER A 120 -4.47 -7.77 11.68
C SER A 120 -4.55 -9.23 11.23
N GLN A 121 -4.61 -10.17 12.16
CA GLN A 121 -4.75 -11.60 11.87
C GLN A 121 -6.04 -11.90 11.10
N GLN A 122 -7.18 -11.33 11.52
CA GLN A 122 -8.47 -11.52 10.87
C GLN A 122 -8.42 -11.10 9.39
N TYR A 123 -7.88 -9.91 9.09
CA TYR A 123 -7.77 -9.42 7.72
C TYR A 123 -6.71 -10.19 6.92
N TYR A 124 -5.62 -10.60 7.55
CA TYR A 124 -4.59 -11.41 6.91
C TYR A 124 -5.12 -12.80 6.53
N ASP A 125 -5.86 -13.48 7.40
CA ASP A 125 -6.47 -14.77 7.10
C ASP A 125 -7.49 -14.67 5.96
N ALA A 126 -8.32 -13.62 5.97
CA ALA A 126 -9.25 -13.36 4.88
C ALA A 126 -8.53 -13.07 3.54
N TYR A 127 -7.35 -12.44 3.58
CA TYR A 127 -6.51 -12.21 2.40
C TYR A 127 -5.91 -13.52 1.88
N ARG A 128 -5.22 -14.29 2.74
CA ARG A 128 -4.48 -15.49 2.33
C ARG A 128 -5.38 -16.60 1.80
N ASN A 129 -6.64 -16.65 2.22
CA ASN A 129 -7.61 -17.64 1.75
C ASN A 129 -8.09 -17.39 0.30
N GLU A 130 -7.85 -16.21 -0.25
CA GLU A 130 -8.29 -15.83 -1.60
C GLU A 130 -7.12 -15.68 -2.60
N VAL A 131 -5.87 -15.81 -2.15
CA VAL A 131 -4.70 -15.73 -3.03
C VAL A 131 -4.05 -17.11 -3.18
N GLU A 132 -3.72 -17.49 -4.41
CA GLU A 132 -3.01 -18.75 -4.67
C GLU A 132 -1.57 -18.69 -4.16
N GLN A 133 -0.91 -17.56 -4.37
CA GLN A 133 0.47 -17.36 -3.94
C GLN A 133 0.61 -15.99 -3.26
N GLN A 134 1.16 -16.01 -2.06
CA GLN A 134 1.43 -14.79 -1.31
C GLN A 134 2.75 -14.15 -1.77
N PRO A 135 2.81 -12.82 -2.01
CA PRO A 135 4.07 -12.11 -2.22
C PRO A 135 4.91 -12.06 -0.94
N ALA A 136 6.22 -11.78 -1.10
CA ALA A 136 7.17 -11.73 0.00
C ALA A 136 6.71 -10.86 1.19
N ALA A 137 6.14 -9.69 0.90
CA ALA A 137 5.63 -8.78 1.92
C ALA A 137 4.47 -9.38 2.75
N ALA A 138 3.58 -10.16 2.11
CA ALA A 138 2.50 -10.81 2.82
C ALA A 138 3.00 -12.00 3.67
N LEU A 139 3.94 -12.79 3.16
CA LEU A 139 4.59 -13.85 3.95
C LEU A 139 5.32 -13.27 5.17
N TRP A 140 5.97 -12.13 5.00
CA TRP A 140 6.64 -11.42 6.10
C TRP A 140 5.65 -10.95 7.17
N LEU A 141 4.49 -10.42 6.78
CA LEU A 141 3.42 -10.10 7.73
C LEU A 141 2.94 -11.36 8.46
N GLY A 142 2.73 -12.47 7.74
CA GLY A 142 2.35 -13.75 8.33
C GLY A 142 3.35 -14.28 9.37
N ILE A 143 4.67 -14.16 9.09
CA ILE A 143 5.74 -14.51 10.04
C ILE A 143 5.63 -13.66 11.31
N ARG A 144 5.51 -12.34 11.16
CA ARG A 144 5.41 -11.42 12.29
C ARG A 144 4.16 -11.65 13.13
N LEU A 145 3.03 -11.99 12.52
CA LEU A 145 1.80 -12.35 13.21
C LEU A 145 1.93 -13.70 13.94
N ALA A 146 2.50 -14.70 13.27
CA ALA A 146 2.74 -16.00 13.89
C ALA A 146 3.64 -15.90 15.13
N ASP A 147 4.66 -15.05 15.09
CA ASP A 147 5.51 -14.75 16.22
C ASP A 147 4.73 -14.08 17.37
N LYS A 148 3.88 -13.08 17.07
CA LYS A 148 3.03 -12.40 18.07
C LYS A 148 2.06 -13.33 18.78
N PHE A 149 1.60 -14.39 18.11
CA PHE A 149 0.67 -15.38 18.68
C PHE A 149 1.37 -16.68 19.13
N ASP A 150 2.70 -16.72 19.14
CA ASP A 150 3.52 -17.92 19.47
C ASP A 150 3.12 -19.16 18.64
N ASN A 151 2.70 -18.95 17.40
CA ASN A 151 2.31 -20.02 16.48
C ASN A 151 3.52 -20.53 15.69
N ARG A 152 4.24 -21.50 16.26
CA ARG A 152 5.49 -22.04 15.72
C ARG A 152 5.32 -22.74 14.37
N ASP A 153 4.20 -23.42 14.14
CA ASP A 153 3.92 -24.13 12.90
C ASP A 153 3.74 -23.13 11.74
N SER A 154 2.93 -22.10 11.95
CA SER A 154 2.72 -21.03 10.96
C SER A 154 4.00 -20.25 10.70
N LEU A 155 4.77 -19.91 11.74
CA LEU A 155 6.06 -19.23 11.62
C LEU A 155 7.02 -20.04 10.74
N SER A 156 7.17 -21.34 11.01
CA SER A 156 8.04 -22.24 10.24
C SER A 156 7.59 -22.36 8.79
N SER A 157 6.29 -22.52 8.57
CA SER A 157 5.71 -22.67 7.23
C SER A 157 5.92 -21.40 6.38
N PHE A 158 5.59 -20.20 6.92
CA PHE A 158 5.79 -18.95 6.20
C PHE A 158 7.26 -18.63 5.95
N SER A 159 8.13 -18.95 6.92
CA SER A 159 9.58 -18.75 6.78
C SER A 159 10.17 -19.62 5.67
N LEU A 160 9.75 -20.88 5.59
CA LEU A 160 10.17 -21.79 4.53
C LEU A 160 9.68 -21.31 3.16
N ALA A 161 8.43 -20.87 3.08
CA ALA A 161 7.87 -20.31 1.85
C ALA A 161 8.63 -19.04 1.41
N LEU A 162 8.91 -18.12 2.34
CA LEU A 162 9.66 -16.89 2.07
C LEU A 162 11.07 -17.21 1.56
N LYS A 163 11.77 -18.14 2.21
CA LYS A 163 13.10 -18.59 1.80
C LYS A 163 13.12 -19.22 0.41
N ASN A 164 12.17 -20.08 0.10
CA ASN A 164 12.15 -20.84 -1.14
C ASN A 164 11.66 -20.01 -2.34
N LEU A 165 10.66 -19.17 -2.15
CA LEU A 165 10.03 -18.41 -3.23
C LEU A 165 10.70 -17.03 -3.45
N TYR A 166 11.28 -16.46 -2.41
CA TYR A 166 11.79 -15.08 -2.45
C TYR A 166 13.15 -14.91 -1.76
N PRO A 167 14.18 -15.75 -2.11
CA PRO A 167 15.46 -15.80 -1.39
C PRO A 167 16.29 -14.51 -1.45
N THR A 168 16.00 -13.61 -2.40
CA THR A 168 16.71 -12.33 -2.58
C THR A 168 15.87 -11.12 -2.20
N SER A 169 14.64 -11.32 -1.69
CA SER A 169 13.76 -10.21 -1.30
C SER A 169 14.28 -9.49 -0.05
N LYS A 170 13.89 -8.21 0.08
CA LYS A 170 14.18 -7.44 1.30
C LYS A 170 13.53 -8.08 2.54
N GLU A 171 12.36 -8.70 2.37
CA GLU A 171 11.63 -9.36 3.45
C GLU A 171 12.38 -10.59 3.97
N TYR A 172 13.04 -11.34 3.08
CA TYR A 172 13.89 -12.45 3.51
C TYR A 172 15.16 -11.97 4.22
N LEU A 173 15.72 -10.83 3.83
CA LEU A 173 16.83 -10.20 4.56
C LEU A 173 16.38 -9.76 5.95
N LEU A 174 15.21 -9.12 6.08
CA LEU A 174 14.62 -8.74 7.37
C LEU A 174 14.36 -9.98 8.25
N TYR A 175 13.86 -11.07 7.67
CA TYR A 175 13.67 -12.33 8.38
C TYR A 175 14.99 -12.88 8.92
N LYS A 176 16.05 -12.90 8.12
CA LYS A 176 17.38 -13.38 8.57
C LYS A 176 17.94 -12.52 9.69
N ASP A 177 17.75 -11.23 9.63
CA ASP A 177 18.21 -10.31 10.67
C ASP A 177 17.46 -10.54 11.99
N ALA A 178 16.13 -10.71 11.93
CA ALA A 178 15.29 -10.88 13.11
C ALA A 178 15.41 -12.28 13.75
N TYR A 179 15.58 -13.34 12.95
CA TYR A 179 15.50 -14.74 13.42
C TYR A 179 16.73 -15.58 13.09
N GLY A 180 17.64 -15.12 12.23
CA GLY A 180 18.78 -15.90 11.75
C GLY A 180 19.91 -16.12 12.79
N ASN A 181 19.95 -15.30 13.84
CA ASN A 181 20.95 -15.38 14.92
C ASN A 181 20.47 -16.17 16.15
N SER A 182 19.29 -16.75 16.09
CA SER A 182 18.76 -17.59 17.17
C SER A 182 19.22 -19.05 16.95
N LYS A 183 20.48 -19.31 17.29
CA LYS A 183 21.04 -20.67 17.50
C LYS A 183 21.25 -20.93 18.98
#